data_4cefbdca1180c9159995cb3a84717a98
#
_entry.id   4cefbdca1180c9159995cb3a84717a98
#
_cell.length_a   1.000
_cell.length_b   1.000
_cell.length_c   1.000
_cell.angle_alpha   90.00
_cell.angle_beta   90.00
_cell.angle_gamma   90.00
#
_symmetry.space_group_name_H-M   'P 1'
#
loop_
_entity.id
_entity.type
_entity.pdbx_description
1 polymer ?
#
loop_
_entity_poly.entity_id
_entity_poly.type
_entity_poly.pdbx_seq_one_letter_code
_entity_poly.pdbx_strand_id
1 'polypeptide(L)'
;IQNEMGIHYFFYEVDSIAGNLIQAHNNLIKYYRLKDIVNSKTMLYENLIDIKEMHRTMINSSIYDQINMNTFNFVNAAFDNLLFRYPTEYEFNNSYAMIEDKVPYTVLGYSGTNKEDFINIICNSREFYEGIIHWTYLTLIARVPTTTETDFLMNDFYISCDFHKLQRYVMKTDEYAHFQKIYIIFFDSFFLLFCL
;
A
#
# COMPACT_ATOMS: atom_id res chain seq x y z
N ILE A 1 0.83 -1.71 -16.16
CA ILE A 1 0.27 -0.39 -15.75
C ILE A 1 0.18 0.54 -16.95
N GLN A 2 1.24 0.79 -17.72
CA GLN A 2 1.20 1.73 -18.86
C GLN A 2 0.16 1.35 -19.92
N ASN A 3 0.04 0.06 -20.27
CA ASN A 3 -0.99 -0.41 -21.20
C ASN A 3 -2.40 -0.15 -20.66
N GLU A 4 -2.62 -0.42 -19.38
CA GLU A 4 -3.90 -0.22 -18.71
C GLU A 4 -4.28 1.27 -18.66
N MET A 5 -3.31 2.14 -18.40
CA MET A 5 -3.49 3.60 -18.49
C MET A 5 -3.95 4.01 -19.89
N GLY A 6 -3.30 3.48 -20.94
CA GLY A 6 -3.68 3.75 -22.32
C GLY A 6 -5.11 3.32 -22.66
N ILE A 7 -5.54 2.16 -22.15
CA ILE A 7 -6.91 1.64 -22.33
C ILE A 7 -7.92 2.58 -21.67
N HIS A 8 -7.71 3.00 -20.42
CA HIS A 8 -8.64 3.90 -19.73
C HIS A 8 -8.69 5.29 -20.36
N TYR A 9 -7.55 5.81 -20.83
CA TYR A 9 -7.55 7.09 -21.53
C TYR A 9 -8.29 7.00 -22.87
N PHE A 10 -8.08 5.94 -23.64
CA PHE A 10 -8.82 5.69 -24.88
C PHE A 10 -10.34 5.61 -24.65
N PHE A 11 -10.80 4.84 -23.66
CA PHE A 11 -12.21 4.78 -23.35
C PHE A 11 -12.78 6.10 -22.83
N TYR A 12 -11.98 6.88 -22.09
CA TYR A 12 -12.37 8.24 -21.71
C TYR A 12 -12.67 9.10 -22.95
N GLU A 13 -11.81 9.08 -23.96
CA GLU A 13 -12.01 9.85 -25.19
C GLU A 13 -13.24 9.37 -25.97
N VAL A 14 -13.41 8.06 -26.14
CA VAL A 14 -14.54 7.46 -26.85
C VAL A 14 -15.86 7.79 -26.15
N ASP A 15 -15.95 7.61 -24.84
CA ASP A 15 -17.16 7.89 -24.05
C ASP A 15 -17.48 9.39 -24.03
N SER A 16 -16.46 10.24 -24.00
CA SER A 16 -16.64 11.70 -24.06
C SER A 16 -17.25 12.14 -25.40
N ILE A 17 -16.78 11.59 -26.52
CA ILE A 17 -17.29 11.88 -27.86
C ILE A 17 -18.72 11.33 -28.02
N ALA A 18 -19.01 10.15 -27.44
CA ALA A 18 -20.36 9.54 -27.47
C ALA A 18 -21.34 10.19 -26.51
N GLY A 19 -20.93 11.12 -25.66
CA GLY A 19 -21.78 11.78 -24.67
C GLY A 19 -22.05 10.96 -23.42
N ASN A 20 -21.32 9.86 -23.21
CA ASN A 20 -21.42 8.98 -22.05
C ASN A 20 -20.62 9.56 -20.85
N LEU A 21 -20.99 10.73 -20.36
CA LEU A 21 -20.18 11.53 -19.43
C LEU A 21 -19.86 10.81 -18.12
N ILE A 22 -20.73 9.95 -17.60
CA ILE A 22 -20.49 9.17 -16.37
C ILE A 22 -19.37 8.15 -16.62
N GLN A 23 -19.42 7.41 -17.72
CA GLN A 23 -18.37 6.42 -18.07
C GLN A 23 -17.05 7.10 -18.39
N ALA A 24 -17.06 8.20 -19.14
CA ALA A 24 -15.90 9.02 -19.41
C ALA A 24 -15.22 9.46 -18.09
N HIS A 25 -15.98 10.00 -17.14
CA HIS A 25 -15.46 10.41 -15.84
C HIS A 25 -14.84 9.24 -15.06
N ASN A 26 -15.52 8.08 -15.03
CA ASN A 26 -15.00 6.89 -14.36
C ASN A 26 -13.68 6.40 -14.98
N ASN A 27 -13.57 6.38 -16.31
CA ASN A 27 -12.35 6.01 -17.01
C ASN A 27 -11.23 7.01 -16.76
N LEU A 28 -11.52 8.30 -16.69
CA LEU A 28 -10.55 9.34 -16.36
C LEU A 28 -10.00 9.20 -14.93
N ILE A 29 -10.87 8.90 -13.95
CA ILE A 29 -10.44 8.62 -12.56
C ILE A 29 -9.48 7.43 -12.53
N LYS A 30 -9.82 6.33 -13.21
CA LYS A 30 -8.95 5.14 -13.26
C LYS A 30 -7.59 5.45 -13.90
N TYR A 31 -7.58 6.22 -14.99
CA TYR A 31 -6.33 6.67 -15.62
C TYR A 31 -5.46 7.45 -14.65
N TYR A 32 -6.00 8.44 -13.93
CA TYR A 32 -5.21 9.22 -12.97
C TYR A 32 -4.73 8.39 -11.78
N ARG A 33 -5.54 7.49 -11.25
CA ARG A 33 -5.11 6.58 -10.18
C ARG A 33 -3.92 5.71 -10.60
N LEU A 34 -3.91 5.21 -11.83
CA LEU A 34 -2.77 4.45 -12.36
C LEU A 34 -1.54 5.34 -12.59
N LYS A 35 -1.76 6.57 -13.06
CA LYS A 35 -0.68 7.56 -13.21
C LYS A 35 -0.04 7.90 -11.87
N ASP A 36 -0.83 8.04 -10.81
CA ASP A 36 -0.34 8.29 -9.46
C ASP A 36 0.51 7.13 -8.95
N ILE A 37 0.16 5.88 -9.24
CA ILE A 37 0.99 4.72 -8.92
C ILE A 37 2.34 4.78 -9.64
N VAL A 38 2.34 5.05 -10.95
CA VAL A 38 3.60 5.15 -11.72
C VAL A 38 4.50 6.23 -11.17
N ASN A 39 3.93 7.33 -10.71
CA ASN A 39 4.68 8.46 -10.17
C ASN A 39 5.01 8.33 -8.67
N SER A 40 4.33 7.46 -7.95
CA SER A 40 4.38 7.39 -6.46
C SER A 40 5.79 7.18 -5.92
N LYS A 41 6.63 6.40 -6.60
CA LYS A 41 8.03 6.19 -6.22
C LYS A 41 8.83 7.50 -6.27
N THR A 42 8.69 8.27 -7.36
CA THR A 42 9.35 9.57 -7.51
C THR A 42 8.80 10.57 -6.50
N MET A 43 7.49 10.61 -6.32
CA MET A 43 6.82 11.50 -5.38
C MET A 43 7.23 11.21 -3.93
N LEU A 44 7.39 9.92 -3.56
CA LEU A 44 7.91 9.54 -2.25
C LEU A 44 9.39 9.98 -2.09
N TYR A 45 10.21 9.75 -3.10
CA TYR A 45 11.62 10.15 -3.09
C TYR A 45 11.79 11.67 -2.94
N GLU A 46 10.92 12.46 -3.58
CA GLU A 46 10.89 13.92 -3.52
C GLU A 46 10.15 14.47 -2.28
N ASN A 47 9.66 13.61 -1.38
CA ASN A 47 8.85 13.95 -0.19
C ASN A 47 7.54 14.72 -0.52
N LEU A 48 6.97 14.47 -1.70
CA LEU A 48 5.67 15.03 -2.10
C LEU A 48 4.51 14.21 -1.52
N ILE A 49 4.74 12.93 -1.26
CA ILE A 49 3.82 12.04 -0.53
C ILE A 49 4.60 11.27 0.53
N ASP A 50 3.91 10.80 1.56
CA ASP A 50 4.48 9.88 2.54
C ASP A 50 4.29 8.41 2.12
N ILE A 51 4.90 7.49 2.88
CA ILE A 51 4.82 6.05 2.62
C ILE A 51 3.40 5.51 2.74
N LYS A 52 2.58 6.09 3.62
CA LYS A 52 1.19 5.73 3.79
C LYS A 52 0.36 6.07 2.56
N GLU A 53 0.53 7.30 2.03
CA GLU A 53 -0.18 7.73 0.82
C GLU A 53 0.23 6.90 -0.40
N MET A 54 1.51 6.53 -0.50
CA MET A 54 1.95 5.61 -1.55
C MET A 54 1.21 4.27 -1.48
N HIS A 55 1.14 3.63 -0.32
CA HIS A 55 0.43 2.36 -0.15
C HIS A 55 -1.07 2.51 -0.36
N ARG A 56 -1.68 3.60 0.14
CA ARG A 56 -3.09 3.90 -0.09
C ARG A 56 -3.42 3.98 -1.58
N THR A 57 -2.58 4.68 -2.35
CA THR A 57 -2.72 4.80 -3.81
C THR A 57 -2.61 3.43 -4.50
N MET A 58 -1.67 2.59 -4.07
CA MET A 58 -1.46 1.25 -4.64
C MET A 58 -2.67 0.34 -4.42
N ILE A 59 -3.19 0.22 -3.19
CA ILE A 59 -4.32 -0.67 -2.88
C ILE A 59 -5.65 -0.13 -3.43
N ASN A 60 -5.79 1.18 -3.63
CA ASN A 60 -7.01 1.78 -4.20
C ASN A 60 -6.98 1.79 -5.74
N SER A 61 -6.17 0.96 -6.35
CA SER A 61 -6.01 0.89 -7.80
C SER A 61 -6.86 -0.22 -8.43
N SER A 62 -7.21 -0.02 -9.69
CA SER A 62 -7.88 -1.06 -10.50
C SER A 62 -7.01 -2.30 -10.70
N ILE A 63 -5.69 -2.14 -10.67
CA ILE A 63 -4.75 -3.27 -10.80
C ILE A 63 -4.79 -4.14 -9.55
N TYR A 64 -4.77 -3.53 -8.36
CA TYR A 64 -4.89 -4.29 -7.12
C TYR A 64 -6.23 -5.04 -7.04
N ASP A 65 -7.31 -4.44 -7.54
CA ASP A 65 -8.62 -5.07 -7.66
C ASP A 65 -8.62 -6.24 -8.64
N GLN A 66 -7.98 -6.10 -9.78
CA GLN A 66 -7.88 -7.18 -10.78
C GLN A 66 -7.07 -8.37 -10.25
N ILE A 67 -5.96 -8.12 -9.55
CA ILE A 67 -5.13 -9.18 -8.96
C ILE A 67 -5.91 -9.95 -7.90
N ASN A 68 -6.66 -9.25 -7.06
CA ASN A 68 -7.42 -9.86 -5.96
C ASN A 68 -8.81 -10.39 -6.38
N MET A 69 -9.32 -9.99 -7.56
CA MET A 69 -10.54 -10.47 -8.21
C MET A 69 -11.85 -10.29 -7.43
N ASN A 70 -11.86 -10.33 -6.11
CA ASN A 70 -13.05 -10.20 -5.27
C ASN A 70 -12.71 -9.68 -3.87
N THR A 71 -13.73 -9.28 -3.13
CA THR A 71 -13.58 -8.70 -1.77
C THR A 71 -12.97 -9.68 -0.77
N PHE A 72 -13.22 -10.98 -0.90
CA PHE A 72 -12.60 -11.98 -0.03
C PHE A 72 -11.06 -11.94 -0.12
N ASN A 73 -10.55 -12.02 -1.34
CA ASN A 73 -9.11 -11.95 -1.59
C ASN A 73 -8.54 -10.58 -1.27
N PHE A 74 -9.27 -9.51 -1.61
CA PHE A 74 -8.86 -8.13 -1.34
C PHE A 74 -8.62 -7.88 0.15
N VAL A 75 -9.54 -8.30 1.03
CA VAL A 75 -9.39 -8.14 2.49
C VAL A 75 -8.19 -8.93 2.99
N ASN A 76 -8.06 -10.21 2.62
CA ASN A 76 -6.92 -11.03 3.03
C ASN A 76 -5.58 -10.45 2.55
N ALA A 77 -5.51 -10.04 1.28
CA ALA A 77 -4.31 -9.45 0.69
C ALA A 77 -3.95 -8.10 1.35
N ALA A 78 -4.94 -7.26 1.68
CA ALA A 78 -4.68 -6.00 2.36
C ALA A 78 -4.05 -6.20 3.75
N PHE A 79 -4.56 -7.15 4.54
CA PHE A 79 -3.97 -7.49 5.83
C PHE A 79 -2.57 -8.10 5.68
N ASP A 80 -2.39 -9.07 4.78
CA ASP A 80 -1.11 -9.73 4.55
C ASP A 80 -0.03 -8.75 4.05
N ASN A 81 -0.36 -7.94 3.06
CA ASN A 81 0.59 -7.02 2.42
C ASN A 81 0.95 -5.80 3.28
N LEU A 82 0.03 -5.34 4.13
CA LEU A 82 0.22 -4.08 4.88
C LEU A 82 0.45 -4.30 6.38
N LEU A 83 -0.13 -5.34 6.97
CA LEU A 83 -0.01 -5.63 8.39
C LEU A 83 0.85 -6.87 8.66
N PHE A 84 1.31 -7.56 7.61
CA PHE A 84 2.12 -8.78 7.68
C PHE A 84 1.48 -9.91 8.49
N ARG A 85 0.15 -9.98 8.47
CA ARG A 85 -0.64 -11.03 9.07
C ARG A 85 -1.98 -11.21 8.36
N TYR A 86 -2.60 -12.35 8.53
CA TYR A 86 -3.99 -12.53 8.13
C TYR A 86 -4.95 -11.87 9.13
N PRO A 87 -6.15 -11.45 8.68
CA PRO A 87 -7.19 -10.96 9.58
C PRO A 87 -7.70 -12.10 10.50
N THR A 88 -8.09 -11.74 11.71
CA THR A 88 -8.92 -12.62 12.53
C THR A 88 -10.29 -12.79 11.87
N GLU A 89 -11.05 -13.81 12.25
CA GLU A 89 -12.40 -14.03 11.73
C GLU A 89 -13.31 -12.79 11.92
N TYR A 90 -13.20 -12.14 13.06
CA TYR A 90 -13.95 -10.91 13.35
C TYR A 90 -13.54 -9.74 12.43
N GLU A 91 -12.24 -9.50 12.29
CA GLU A 91 -11.73 -8.46 11.40
C GLU A 91 -12.11 -8.72 9.94
N PHE A 92 -12.00 -9.98 9.50
CA PHE A 92 -12.38 -10.37 8.15
C PHE A 92 -13.86 -10.13 7.89
N ASN A 93 -14.74 -10.65 8.75
CA ASN A 93 -16.18 -10.53 8.55
C ASN A 93 -16.63 -9.06 8.56
N ASN A 94 -16.10 -8.24 9.46
CA ASN A 94 -16.41 -6.82 9.52
C ASN A 94 -15.87 -6.06 8.29
N SER A 95 -14.65 -6.36 7.85
CA SER A 95 -14.05 -5.73 6.66
C SER A 95 -14.83 -6.09 5.40
N TYR A 96 -15.16 -7.37 5.25
CA TYR A 96 -15.93 -7.86 4.12
C TYR A 96 -17.31 -7.18 4.05
N ALA A 97 -18.05 -7.18 5.17
CA ALA A 97 -19.37 -6.55 5.23
C ALA A 97 -19.30 -5.02 5.06
N MET A 98 -18.29 -4.35 5.60
CA MET A 98 -18.06 -2.91 5.37
C MET A 98 -17.97 -2.58 3.86
N ILE A 99 -17.27 -3.42 3.10
CA ILE A 99 -17.03 -3.21 1.67
C ILE A 99 -18.27 -3.58 0.84
N GLU A 100 -18.91 -4.73 1.12
CA GLU A 100 -20.02 -5.26 0.33
C GLU A 100 -21.35 -4.61 0.70
N ASP A 101 -21.69 -4.56 1.99
CA ASP A 101 -22.99 -4.08 2.45
C ASP A 101 -23.06 -2.55 2.52
N LYS A 102 -21.90 -1.88 2.54
CA LYS A 102 -21.78 -0.41 2.63
C LYS A 102 -22.51 0.18 3.84
N VAL A 103 -22.44 -0.53 4.97
CA VAL A 103 -22.98 -0.12 6.26
C VAL A 103 -21.87 -0.01 7.30
N PRO A 104 -22.09 0.71 8.42
CA PRO A 104 -21.05 0.90 9.42
C PRO A 104 -20.60 -0.41 10.07
N TYR A 105 -19.31 -0.73 9.94
CA TYR A 105 -18.64 -1.79 10.67
C TYR A 105 -17.34 -1.26 11.30
N THR A 106 -16.86 -1.95 12.32
CA THR A 106 -15.63 -1.56 13.05
C THR A 106 -14.51 -2.56 12.75
N VAL A 107 -13.37 -2.03 12.28
CA VAL A 107 -12.14 -2.78 12.01
C VAL A 107 -10.98 -2.05 12.70
N LEU A 108 -10.12 -2.77 13.41
CA LEU A 108 -8.97 -2.20 14.15
C LEU A 108 -9.37 -1.04 15.09
N GLY A 109 -10.59 -1.06 15.63
CA GLY A 109 -11.11 -0.03 16.53
C GLY A 109 -11.70 1.21 15.85
N TYR A 110 -11.76 1.26 14.53
CA TYR A 110 -12.30 2.38 13.76
C TYR A 110 -13.48 1.95 12.91
N SER A 111 -14.49 2.83 12.80
CA SER A 111 -15.71 2.58 12.00
C SER A 111 -15.56 3.14 10.59
N GLY A 112 -16.09 2.37 9.61
CA GLY A 112 -16.19 2.78 8.20
C GLY A 112 -17.39 2.12 7.53
N THR A 113 -17.71 2.54 6.30
CA THR A 113 -18.92 2.14 5.58
C THR A 113 -18.67 1.62 4.15
N ASN A 114 -17.42 1.63 3.71
CA ASN A 114 -17.09 1.29 2.33
C ASN A 114 -15.61 0.90 2.19
N LYS A 115 -15.21 0.52 0.98
CA LYS A 115 -13.84 0.14 0.65
C LYS A 115 -12.80 1.23 0.94
N GLU A 116 -13.12 2.49 0.66
CA GLU A 116 -12.20 3.60 0.89
C GLU A 116 -11.96 3.85 2.39
N ASP A 117 -13.03 3.75 3.20
CA ASP A 117 -12.91 3.79 4.66
C ASP A 117 -12.05 2.64 5.19
N PHE A 118 -12.27 1.41 4.68
CA PHE A 118 -11.44 0.26 5.03
C PHE A 118 -9.95 0.51 4.73
N ILE A 119 -9.63 0.99 3.53
CA ILE A 119 -8.25 1.32 3.15
C ILE A 119 -7.66 2.38 4.08
N ASN A 120 -8.42 3.42 4.38
CA ASN A 120 -8.00 4.48 5.30
C ASN A 120 -7.76 3.93 6.71
N ILE A 121 -8.63 3.04 7.22
CA ILE A 121 -8.46 2.39 8.52
C ILE A 121 -7.15 1.59 8.56
N ILE A 122 -6.91 0.72 7.59
CA ILE A 122 -5.70 -0.10 7.52
C ILE A 122 -4.44 0.79 7.46
N CYS A 123 -4.38 1.74 6.53
CA CYS A 123 -3.20 2.58 6.32
C CYS A 123 -2.93 3.58 7.46
N ASN A 124 -3.91 3.89 8.30
CA ASN A 124 -3.72 4.73 9.49
C ASN A 124 -3.54 3.91 10.78
N SER A 125 -3.64 2.59 10.72
CA SER A 125 -3.47 1.74 11.89
C SER A 125 -2.02 1.75 12.39
N ARG A 126 -1.84 1.56 13.71
CA ARG A 126 -0.51 1.36 14.30
C ARG A 126 0.22 0.16 13.66
N GLU A 127 -0.51 -0.92 13.40
CA GLU A 127 0.03 -2.14 12.79
C GLU A 127 0.60 -1.89 11.38
N PHE A 128 0.04 -0.97 10.61
CA PHE A 128 0.61 -0.59 9.31
C PHE A 128 2.04 -0.05 9.46
N TYR A 129 2.28 0.84 10.42
CA TYR A 129 3.63 1.39 10.64
C TYR A 129 4.60 0.34 11.18
N GLU A 130 4.14 -0.55 12.06
CA GLU A 130 4.91 -1.72 12.50
C GLU A 130 5.27 -2.60 11.30
N GLY A 131 4.32 -2.86 10.39
CA GLY A 131 4.53 -3.58 9.15
C GLY A 131 5.60 -2.93 8.25
N ILE A 132 5.58 -1.62 8.08
CA ILE A 132 6.62 -0.89 7.31
C ILE A 132 8.01 -1.01 7.97
N ILE A 133 8.09 -0.98 9.30
CA ILE A 133 9.35 -1.21 10.01
C ILE A 133 9.83 -2.65 9.74
N HIS A 134 8.97 -3.65 9.88
CA HIS A 134 9.26 -5.05 9.56
C HIS A 134 9.77 -5.21 8.12
N TRP A 135 9.05 -4.65 7.17
CA TRP A 135 9.43 -4.70 5.76
C TRP A 135 10.79 -4.05 5.51
N THR A 136 11.07 -2.93 6.16
CA THR A 136 12.36 -2.23 6.03
C THR A 136 13.52 -3.10 6.51
N TYR A 137 13.37 -3.76 7.66
CA TYR A 137 14.38 -4.67 8.19
C TYR A 137 14.59 -5.89 7.29
N LEU A 138 13.50 -6.54 6.86
CA LEU A 138 13.57 -7.67 5.93
C LEU A 138 14.26 -7.30 4.63
N THR A 139 13.95 -6.13 4.08
CA THR A 139 14.50 -5.67 2.80
C THR A 139 15.97 -5.28 2.90
N LEU A 140 16.37 -4.58 3.97
CA LEU A 140 17.72 -4.02 4.09
C LEU A 140 18.71 -4.97 4.74
N ILE A 141 18.28 -5.80 5.68
CA ILE A 141 19.18 -6.69 6.47
C ILE A 141 18.65 -8.12 6.62
N ALA A 142 17.62 -8.50 5.87
CA ALA A 142 17.05 -9.86 5.76
C ALA A 142 16.67 -10.52 7.11
N ARG A 143 16.28 -9.75 8.10
CA ARG A 143 15.71 -10.25 9.36
C ARG A 143 14.53 -9.40 9.82
N VAL A 144 13.74 -9.93 10.75
CA VAL A 144 12.71 -9.16 11.47
C VAL A 144 13.36 -8.31 12.55
N PRO A 145 12.83 -7.10 12.82
CA PRO A 145 13.26 -6.32 13.98
C PRO A 145 12.84 -7.02 15.28
N THR A 146 13.59 -6.79 16.34
CA THR A 146 13.17 -7.16 17.69
C THR A 146 12.05 -6.23 18.17
N THR A 147 11.31 -6.65 19.20
CA THR A 147 10.28 -5.80 19.82
C THR A 147 10.83 -4.45 20.27
N THR A 148 12.04 -4.46 20.85
CA THR A 148 12.70 -3.22 21.30
C THR A 148 13.05 -2.28 20.14
N GLU A 149 13.51 -2.82 19.03
CA GLU A 149 13.79 -2.04 17.81
C GLU A 149 12.50 -1.46 17.22
N THR A 150 11.45 -2.27 17.15
CA THR A 150 10.14 -1.82 16.67
C THR A 150 9.60 -0.70 17.56
N ASP A 151 9.57 -0.87 18.87
CA ASP A 151 9.07 0.15 19.80
C ASP A 151 9.89 1.45 19.74
N PHE A 152 11.20 1.34 19.64
CA PHE A 152 12.07 2.50 19.49
C PHE A 152 11.76 3.30 18.22
N LEU A 153 11.62 2.61 17.09
CA LEU A 153 11.35 3.24 15.80
C LEU A 153 9.91 3.78 15.69
N MET A 154 8.95 3.08 16.29
CA MET A 154 7.55 3.51 16.31
C MET A 154 7.35 4.87 16.99
N ASN A 155 8.11 5.21 18.02
CA ASN A 155 7.98 6.48 18.74
C ASN A 155 8.13 7.73 17.84
N ASP A 156 8.95 7.62 16.81
CA ASP A 156 9.17 8.70 15.85
C ASP A 156 8.38 8.48 14.55
N PHE A 157 8.47 7.27 13.99
CA PHE A 157 7.95 6.97 12.67
C PHE A 157 6.42 7.08 12.59
N TYR A 158 5.69 6.66 13.63
CA TYR A 158 4.23 6.77 13.68
C TYR A 158 3.73 8.22 13.62
N ILE A 159 4.54 9.17 14.11
CA ILE A 159 4.18 10.60 14.13
C ILE A 159 4.69 11.29 12.86
N SER A 160 5.93 10.98 12.44
CA SER A 160 6.60 11.71 11.36
C SER A 160 6.22 11.21 9.96
N CYS A 161 5.84 9.93 9.82
CA CYS A 161 5.70 9.21 8.55
C CYS A 161 6.96 9.29 7.65
N ASP A 162 8.12 9.69 8.21
CA ASP A 162 9.38 9.88 7.46
C ASP A 162 10.05 8.53 7.18
N PHE A 163 9.66 7.91 6.07
CA PHE A 163 10.20 6.63 5.62
C PHE A 163 11.71 6.72 5.30
N HIS A 164 12.19 7.83 4.78
CA HIS A 164 13.61 8.02 4.53
C HIS A 164 14.43 8.07 5.81
N LYS A 165 13.89 8.65 6.87
CA LYS A 165 14.54 8.64 8.19
C LYS A 165 14.62 7.21 8.75
N LEU A 166 13.54 6.43 8.62
CA LEU A 166 13.51 5.02 8.99
C LEU A 166 14.58 4.22 8.23
N GLN A 167 14.63 4.35 6.91
CA GLN A 167 15.64 3.68 6.08
C GLN A 167 17.06 4.07 6.49
N ARG A 168 17.33 5.38 6.64
CA ARG A 168 18.66 5.88 7.08
C ARG A 168 19.06 5.34 8.43
N TYR A 169 18.12 5.15 9.36
CA TYR A 169 18.40 4.55 10.65
C TYR A 169 18.95 3.13 10.50
N VAL A 170 18.24 2.27 9.76
CA VAL A 170 18.67 0.88 9.52
C VAL A 170 19.98 0.83 8.75
N MET A 171 20.15 1.66 7.72
CA MET A 171 21.38 1.71 6.90
C MET A 171 22.62 2.19 7.66
N LYS A 172 22.45 2.88 8.78
CA LYS A 172 23.58 3.35 9.63
C LYS A 172 24.06 2.29 10.62
N THR A 173 23.38 1.15 10.73
CA THR A 173 23.80 0.07 11.65
C THR A 173 25.03 -0.66 11.12
N ASP A 174 25.87 -1.14 12.05
CA ASP A 174 27.02 -2.01 11.69
C ASP A 174 26.54 -3.29 10.99
N GLU A 175 25.35 -3.78 11.35
CA GLU A 175 24.75 -4.94 10.74
C GLU A 175 24.50 -4.73 9.23
N TYR A 176 23.95 -3.58 8.84
CA TYR A 176 23.76 -3.24 7.43
C TYR A 176 25.10 -3.12 6.67
N ALA A 177 26.09 -2.49 7.28
CA ALA A 177 27.41 -2.34 6.68
C ALA A 177 28.11 -3.68 6.39
N HIS A 178 27.88 -4.68 7.26
CA HIS A 178 28.40 -6.04 7.04
C HIS A 178 27.56 -6.85 6.05
N PHE A 179 26.26 -6.58 5.99
CA PHE A 179 25.33 -7.30 5.12
C PHE A 179 25.52 -6.98 3.64
N GLN A 180 25.83 -5.75 3.27
CA GLN A 180 26.07 -5.35 1.87
C GLN A 180 27.21 -6.12 1.19
N LYS A 181 28.17 -6.66 1.93
CA LYS A 181 29.25 -7.46 1.34
C LYS A 181 28.80 -8.79 0.76
N ILE A 182 27.61 -9.25 1.10
CA ILE A 182 27.14 -10.62 0.76
C ILE A 182 26.07 -10.59 -0.35
N TYR A 183 25.30 -9.49 -0.55
CA TYR A 183 24.02 -9.55 -1.25
C TYR A 183 23.78 -8.55 -2.38
N ILE A 184 24.81 -8.08 -3.08
CA ILE A 184 24.62 -7.23 -4.30
C ILE A 184 23.77 -7.91 -5.40
N ILE A 185 23.52 -9.21 -5.31
CA ILE A 185 22.88 -10.02 -6.38
C ILE A 185 21.35 -10.11 -6.27
N PHE A 186 20.72 -9.77 -5.14
CA PHE A 186 19.28 -10.01 -4.93
C PHE A 186 18.36 -8.79 -5.03
N PHE A 187 18.88 -7.59 -5.20
CA PHE A 187 18.06 -6.36 -5.11
C PHE A 187 17.17 -6.07 -6.33
N ASP A 188 17.50 -6.60 -7.50
CA ASP A 188 16.70 -6.33 -8.71
C ASP A 188 15.41 -7.18 -8.81
N SER A 189 15.36 -8.32 -8.12
CA SER A 189 14.24 -9.25 -8.25
C SER A 189 13.06 -8.97 -7.30
N PHE A 190 13.27 -8.34 -6.15
CA PHE A 190 12.21 -8.15 -5.14
C PHE A 190 11.37 -6.90 -5.37
N PHE A 191 11.92 -5.88 -6.03
CA PHE A 191 11.15 -4.68 -6.42
C PHE A 191 10.15 -4.95 -7.55
N LEU A 192 10.35 -6.03 -8.32
CA LEU A 192 9.44 -6.45 -9.39
C LEU A 192 8.18 -7.16 -8.89
N LEU A 193 8.18 -7.69 -7.67
CA LEU A 193 7.03 -8.42 -7.10
C LEU A 193 5.95 -7.50 -6.50
N PHE A 194 6.27 -6.23 -6.25
CA PHE A 194 5.30 -5.22 -5.83
C PHE A 194 4.95 -4.18 -6.92
N CYS A 195 5.55 -4.30 -8.11
CA CYS A 195 5.26 -3.46 -9.27
C CYS A 195 4.72 -4.26 -10.47
N LEU A 196 4.31 -5.47 -10.27
CA LEU A 196 3.52 -6.30 -11.22
C LEU A 196 2.18 -6.62 -10.53
#